data_f82747af42a9a007e57cf1f5c5f7b278
#
_entry.id   f82747af42a9a007e57cf1f5c5f7b278
#
_cell.length_a   1.000
_cell.length_b   1.000
_cell.length_c   1.000
_cell.angle_alpha   90.00
_cell.angle_beta   90.00
_cell.angle_gamma   90.00
#
_symmetry.space_group_name_H-M   'P 1'
#
loop_
_entity.id
_entity.type
_entity.pdbx_description
1 polymer ?
#
loop_
_entity_poly.entity_id
_entity_poly.type
_entity_poly.pdbx_seq_one_letter_code
_entity_poly.pdbx_strand_id
1 'polypeptide(L)'
;MKLSIQKQLRTILAAALLLPAPGWAHGEGKKDPQRNISSEEHAFGRAGDPKRVTRTIHVDMSDKMRFTPSEITVKPAETVRFVVKNSGKVMHEMVLGTMDELRKHAELMKKFPGMEHDEPYMAHVGSGHSANLYWQFTQSGEFHFGCLVPG
;
A
#
# COMPACT_ATOMS: atom_id res chain seq x y z
N MET A 1 -62.11 -43.06 -41.70
CA MET A 1 -60.71 -42.94 -41.45
C MET A 1 -60.49 -42.10 -40.17
N LYS A 2 -60.22 -42.73 -39.02
CA LYS A 2 -60.05 -42.04 -37.74
C LYS A 2 -58.53 -42.03 -37.40
N LEU A 3 -57.92 -40.84 -37.28
CA LEU A 3 -56.56 -40.66 -36.88
C LEU A 3 -56.54 -40.40 -35.36
N SER A 4 -55.96 -41.32 -34.59
CA SER A 4 -55.81 -41.19 -33.14
C SER A 4 -54.43 -40.71 -32.84
N ILE A 5 -54.32 -39.50 -32.21
CA ILE A 5 -53.05 -38.93 -31.76
C ILE A 5 -52.90 -39.24 -30.26
N GLN A 6 -52.04 -40.18 -29.96
CA GLN A 6 -51.66 -40.49 -28.59
C GLN A 6 -50.63 -39.45 -28.08
N LYS A 7 -51.04 -38.66 -27.05
CA LYS A 7 -50.11 -37.78 -26.34
C LYS A 7 -49.19 -38.60 -25.43
N GLN A 8 -47.94 -38.66 -25.77
CA GLN A 8 -46.90 -39.19 -24.91
C GLN A 8 -46.61 -38.17 -23.79
N LEU A 9 -46.97 -38.52 -22.56
CA LEU A 9 -46.64 -37.74 -21.38
C LEU A 9 -45.16 -38.04 -21.01
N ARG A 10 -44.26 -37.15 -21.36
CA ARG A 10 -42.86 -37.24 -20.95
C ARG A 10 -42.74 -36.63 -19.57
N THR A 11 -42.55 -37.49 -18.57
CA THR A 11 -42.19 -37.10 -17.22
C THR A 11 -40.74 -36.57 -17.26
N ILE A 12 -40.58 -35.25 -17.08
CA ILE A 12 -39.26 -34.67 -16.95
C ILE A 12 -38.84 -34.79 -15.47
N LEU A 13 -37.94 -35.70 -15.20
CA LEU A 13 -37.29 -35.83 -13.90
C LEU A 13 -36.28 -34.67 -13.76
N ALA A 14 -36.66 -33.64 -13.01
CA ALA A 14 -35.75 -32.52 -12.70
C ALA A 14 -34.71 -33.00 -11.66
N ALA A 15 -33.52 -33.35 -12.13
CA ALA A 15 -32.38 -33.54 -11.27
C ALA A 15 -31.90 -32.15 -10.76
N ALA A 16 -32.18 -31.85 -9.50
CA ALA A 16 -31.62 -30.67 -8.83
C ALA A 16 -30.11 -30.85 -8.66
N LEU A 17 -29.32 -30.23 -9.53
CA LEU A 17 -27.90 -30.07 -9.38
C LEU A 17 -27.65 -29.05 -8.26
N LEU A 18 -27.32 -29.53 -7.08
CA LEU A 18 -26.73 -28.73 -6.00
C LEU A 18 -25.35 -28.24 -6.44
N LEU A 19 -25.31 -27.04 -7.04
CA LEU A 19 -24.05 -26.34 -7.28
C LEU A 19 -23.51 -25.85 -5.93
N PRO A 20 -22.25 -26.15 -5.58
CA PRO A 20 -21.64 -25.54 -4.40
C PRO A 20 -21.58 -24.02 -4.63
N ALA A 21 -22.13 -23.25 -3.69
CA ALA A 21 -21.99 -21.80 -3.69
C ALA A 21 -20.50 -21.47 -3.66
N PRO A 22 -20.01 -20.55 -4.52
CA PRO A 22 -18.64 -20.08 -4.41
C PRO A 22 -18.51 -19.38 -3.07
N GLY A 23 -17.72 -19.96 -2.16
CA GLY A 23 -17.31 -19.29 -0.94
C GLY A 23 -16.62 -17.99 -1.33
N TRP A 24 -17.17 -16.89 -0.91
CA TRP A 24 -16.51 -15.60 -1.00
C TRP A 24 -15.33 -15.64 -0.04
N ALA A 25 -14.17 -16.10 -0.53
CA ALA A 25 -12.93 -15.83 0.13
C ALA A 25 -12.81 -14.31 0.17
N HIS A 26 -12.85 -13.74 1.38
CA HIS A 26 -12.36 -12.40 1.61
C HIS A 26 -10.87 -12.43 1.27
N GLY A 27 -10.57 -12.29 -0.03
CA GLY A 27 -9.23 -11.99 -0.47
C GLY A 27 -8.89 -10.64 0.09
N GLU A 28 -7.84 -10.56 0.89
CA GLU A 28 -7.13 -9.31 1.14
C GLU A 28 -6.93 -8.67 -0.23
N GLY A 29 -7.72 -7.64 -0.49
CA GLY A 29 -7.65 -6.93 -1.74
C GLY A 29 -6.26 -6.33 -1.83
N LYS A 30 -5.41 -6.93 -2.67
CA LYS A 30 -4.18 -6.26 -3.10
C LYS A 30 -4.66 -4.92 -3.62
N LYS A 31 -4.43 -3.85 -2.85
CA LYS A 31 -4.70 -2.48 -3.29
C LYS A 31 -3.96 -2.32 -4.63
N ASP A 32 -4.73 -2.22 -5.71
CA ASP A 32 -4.18 -1.98 -7.04
C ASP A 32 -3.42 -0.65 -6.96
N PRO A 33 -2.10 -0.62 -7.15
CA PRO A 33 -1.31 0.62 -7.04
C PRO A 33 -1.71 1.66 -8.09
N GLN A 34 -2.68 1.37 -8.97
CA GLN A 34 -3.15 2.25 -10.02
C GLN A 34 -4.42 3.03 -9.65
N ARG A 35 -5.07 2.74 -8.52
CA ARG A 35 -6.44 3.22 -8.28
C ARG A 35 -6.50 4.56 -7.60
N ASN A 36 -5.77 5.41 -7.45
CA ASN A 36 -5.84 6.80 -6.95
C ASN A 36 -4.44 7.26 -6.50
N ILE A 37 -3.58 7.54 -7.49
CA ILE A 37 -2.38 8.33 -7.18
C ILE A 37 -2.89 9.70 -6.76
N SER A 38 -2.64 10.07 -5.50
CA SER A 38 -2.97 11.39 -5.00
C SER A 38 -2.26 12.44 -5.85
N SER A 39 -2.99 13.45 -6.28
CA SER A 39 -2.44 14.62 -6.97
C SER A 39 -2.04 15.72 -6.00
N GLU A 40 -2.16 15.48 -4.70
CA GLU A 40 -1.77 16.43 -3.66
C GLU A 40 -0.29 16.73 -3.73
N GLU A 41 0.06 18.01 -3.75
CA GLU A 41 1.44 18.48 -3.77
C GLU A 41 1.85 18.91 -2.37
N HIS A 42 2.95 18.34 -1.89
CA HIS A 42 3.57 18.69 -0.62
C HIS A 42 4.85 19.50 -0.85
N ALA A 43 5.38 20.14 0.18
CA ALA A 43 6.65 20.86 0.11
C ALA A 43 7.83 20.01 -0.35
N PHE A 44 7.74 18.69 -0.20
CA PHE A 44 8.76 17.70 -0.55
C PHE A 44 8.40 16.85 -1.78
N GLY A 45 7.33 17.18 -2.52
CA GLY A 45 6.88 16.48 -3.72
C GLY A 45 5.47 15.94 -3.62
N ARG A 46 5.20 14.86 -4.34
CA ARG A 46 3.88 14.22 -4.42
C ARG A 46 3.98 12.71 -4.61
N ALA A 47 2.84 12.04 -4.50
CA ALA A 47 2.75 10.60 -4.80
C ALA A 47 3.30 10.29 -6.20
N GLY A 48 4.20 9.31 -6.26
CA GLY A 48 4.84 8.87 -7.51
C GLY A 48 3.99 7.85 -8.26
N ASP A 49 3.98 7.95 -9.58
CA ASP A 49 3.38 6.93 -10.44
C ASP A 49 4.30 5.71 -10.53
N PRO A 50 3.86 4.51 -10.12
CA PRO A 50 4.66 3.29 -10.22
C PRO A 50 5.16 2.97 -11.64
N LYS A 51 4.43 3.43 -12.68
CA LYS A 51 4.81 3.27 -14.08
C LYS A 51 5.91 4.23 -14.54
N ARG A 52 6.16 5.27 -13.76
CA ARG A 52 7.14 6.33 -14.08
C ARG A 52 8.37 6.30 -13.18
N VAL A 53 8.56 5.21 -12.45
CA VAL A 53 9.74 5.01 -11.61
C VAL A 53 11.01 5.07 -12.46
N THR A 54 11.89 6.00 -12.10
CA THR A 54 13.20 6.15 -12.75
C THR A 54 14.32 5.51 -11.94
N ARG A 55 14.08 5.27 -10.64
CA ARG A 55 15.07 4.68 -9.72
C ARG A 55 14.41 3.93 -8.57
N THR A 56 15.01 2.80 -8.20
CA THR A 56 14.63 2.04 -7.00
C THR A 56 15.73 2.17 -5.96
N ILE A 57 15.35 2.48 -4.72
CA ILE A 57 16.23 2.60 -3.57
C ILE A 57 15.75 1.63 -2.49
N HIS A 58 16.66 0.80 -2.00
CA HIS A 58 16.40 -0.10 -0.89
C HIS A 58 16.77 0.60 0.41
N VAL A 59 15.84 0.58 1.36
CA VAL A 59 16.02 1.17 2.69
C VAL A 59 15.71 0.10 3.72
N ASP A 60 16.66 -0.18 4.60
CA ASP A 60 16.48 -1.11 5.72
C ASP A 60 16.23 -0.35 7.02
N MET A 61 15.27 -0.83 7.81
CA MET A 61 14.93 -0.33 9.14
C MET A 61 15.25 -1.38 10.19
N SER A 62 15.70 -0.95 11.35
CA SER A 62 16.09 -1.85 12.44
C SER A 62 15.61 -1.34 13.81
N ASP A 63 15.54 -2.26 14.79
CA ASP A 63 15.19 -1.94 16.20
C ASP A 63 16.19 -0.99 16.89
N LYS A 64 17.29 -0.66 16.24
CA LYS A 64 18.19 0.41 16.68
C LYS A 64 17.69 1.80 16.31
N MET A 65 16.48 1.91 15.76
CA MET A 65 15.88 3.15 15.23
C MET A 65 16.81 3.81 14.20
N ARG A 66 17.29 3.01 13.25
CA ARG A 66 18.18 3.44 12.17
C ARG A 66 17.67 3.00 10.82
N PHE A 67 17.89 3.87 9.84
CA PHE A 67 17.71 3.60 8.43
C PHE A 67 19.07 3.37 7.77
N THR A 68 19.10 2.43 6.83
CA THR A 68 20.29 2.17 6.01
C THR A 68 19.86 2.13 4.53
N PRO A 69 20.33 3.07 3.68
CA PRO A 69 21.18 4.21 4.02
C PRO A 69 20.44 5.28 4.86
N SER A 70 21.20 6.06 5.63
CA SER A 70 20.67 7.17 6.44
C SER A 70 20.58 8.49 5.67
N GLU A 71 21.21 8.56 4.50
CA GLU A 71 21.25 9.71 3.60
C GLU A 71 21.03 9.24 2.17
N ILE A 72 20.18 9.96 1.43
CA ILE A 72 19.78 9.61 0.06
C ILE A 72 19.75 10.89 -0.76
N THR A 73 20.54 10.93 -1.84
CA THR A 73 20.47 12.02 -2.81
C THR A 73 19.55 11.64 -3.96
N VAL A 74 18.62 12.53 -4.31
CA VAL A 74 17.69 12.38 -5.41
C VAL A 74 17.77 13.59 -6.35
N LYS A 75 17.34 13.40 -7.59
CA LYS A 75 17.31 14.50 -8.58
C LYS A 75 15.92 15.15 -8.58
N PRO A 76 15.82 16.46 -8.88
CA PRO A 76 14.53 17.09 -9.12
C PRO A 76 13.73 16.35 -10.20
N ALA A 77 12.42 16.24 -10.01
CA ALA A 77 11.47 15.50 -10.86
C ALA A 77 11.70 13.97 -10.94
N GLU A 78 12.66 13.42 -10.20
CA GLU A 78 12.87 11.98 -10.11
C GLU A 78 11.67 11.30 -9.43
N THR A 79 11.17 10.21 -10.01
CA THR A 79 10.19 9.34 -9.37
C THR A 79 10.91 8.12 -8.81
N VAL A 80 10.94 8.03 -7.50
CA VAL A 80 11.67 6.99 -6.77
C VAL A 80 10.69 5.96 -6.21
N ARG A 81 11.04 4.68 -6.39
CA ARG A 81 10.48 3.58 -5.62
C ARG A 81 11.40 3.29 -4.45
N PHE A 82 10.93 3.51 -3.23
CA PHE A 82 11.59 3.00 -2.03
C PHE A 82 11.07 1.60 -1.74
N VAL A 83 11.97 0.63 -1.67
CA VAL A 83 11.70 -0.71 -1.14
C VAL A 83 12.15 -0.69 0.31
N VAL A 84 11.19 -0.49 1.21
CA VAL A 84 11.45 -0.32 2.64
C VAL A 84 11.33 -1.69 3.30
N LYS A 85 12.41 -2.18 3.87
CA LYS A 85 12.49 -3.46 4.58
C LYS A 85 12.60 -3.21 6.08
N ASN A 86 11.86 -3.98 6.87
CA ASN A 86 12.01 -4.03 8.30
C ASN A 86 12.78 -5.29 8.71
N SER A 87 14.04 -5.13 9.09
CA SER A 87 14.91 -6.20 9.62
C SER A 87 14.83 -6.31 11.15
N GLY A 88 14.01 -5.48 11.79
CA GLY A 88 13.76 -5.50 13.24
C GLY A 88 12.65 -6.50 13.62
N LYS A 89 12.36 -6.56 14.91
CA LYS A 89 11.36 -7.45 15.55
C LYS A 89 10.04 -6.75 15.82
N VAL A 90 10.05 -5.42 15.91
CA VAL A 90 8.84 -4.60 16.11
C VAL A 90 8.42 -3.96 14.80
N MET A 91 7.21 -3.41 14.75
CA MET A 91 6.76 -2.64 13.59
C MET A 91 7.57 -1.34 13.49
N HIS A 92 8.00 -1.02 12.28
CA HIS A 92 8.62 0.26 11.94
C HIS A 92 7.87 0.92 10.80
N GLU A 93 8.07 2.22 10.66
CA GLU A 93 7.55 2.97 9.53
C GLU A 93 8.63 3.85 8.90
N MET A 94 8.45 4.20 7.64
CA MET A 94 9.19 5.25 6.97
C MET A 94 8.20 6.34 6.58
N VAL A 95 8.36 7.52 7.13
CA VAL A 95 7.58 8.72 6.79
C VAL A 95 8.50 9.74 6.16
N LEU A 96 8.16 10.22 4.95
CA LEU A 96 8.86 11.32 4.28
C LEU A 96 8.21 12.64 4.69
N GLY A 97 9.00 13.71 4.77
CA GLY A 97 8.47 15.05 5.03
C GLY A 97 9.52 16.11 5.24
N THR A 98 9.06 17.33 5.44
CA THR A 98 9.86 18.36 6.06
C THR A 98 10.00 18.09 7.56
N MET A 99 11.01 18.63 8.21
CA MET A 99 11.20 18.45 9.64
C MET A 99 9.98 18.92 10.45
N ASP A 100 9.30 19.98 10.01
CA ASP A 100 8.11 20.49 10.71
C ASP A 100 6.90 19.56 10.55
N GLU A 101 6.72 18.98 9.38
CA GLU A 101 5.65 17.98 9.15
C GLU A 101 5.90 16.72 9.97
N LEU A 102 7.13 16.20 10.00
CA LEU A 102 7.49 15.05 10.82
C LEU A 102 7.27 15.31 12.32
N ARG A 103 7.61 16.51 12.82
CA ARG A 103 7.35 16.90 14.22
C ARG A 103 5.86 16.95 14.52
N LYS A 104 5.05 17.58 13.65
CA LYS A 104 3.59 17.65 13.82
C LYS A 104 2.98 16.26 13.82
N HIS A 105 3.43 15.40 12.93
CA HIS A 105 2.99 14.01 12.86
C HIS A 105 3.35 13.24 14.13
N ALA A 106 4.59 13.35 14.62
CA ALA A 106 5.02 12.72 15.87
C ALA A 106 4.19 13.15 17.08
N GLU A 107 3.84 14.45 17.17
CA GLU A 107 2.95 14.93 18.24
C GLU A 107 1.51 14.38 18.12
N LEU A 108 1.03 14.20 16.90
CA LEU A 108 -0.27 13.59 16.66
C LEU A 108 -0.27 12.12 17.09
N MET A 109 0.76 11.37 16.73
CA MET A 109 0.90 9.95 17.09
C MET A 109 1.05 9.75 18.61
N LYS A 110 1.69 10.67 19.33
CA LYS A 110 1.71 10.65 20.80
C LYS A 110 0.33 10.83 21.42
N LYS A 111 -0.52 11.67 20.82
CA LYS A 111 -1.90 11.90 21.31
C LYS A 111 -2.83 10.73 20.97
N PHE A 112 -2.60 10.07 19.84
CA PHE A 112 -3.45 9.02 19.31
C PHE A 112 -2.61 7.80 18.88
N PRO A 113 -1.98 7.08 19.81
CA PRO A 113 -1.00 6.03 19.50
C PRO A 113 -1.56 4.82 18.74
N GLY A 114 -2.88 4.67 18.70
CA GLY A 114 -3.56 3.59 17.96
C GLY A 114 -4.20 4.05 16.65
N MET A 115 -3.97 5.27 16.21
CA MET A 115 -4.55 5.77 14.97
C MET A 115 -3.75 5.22 13.78
N GLU A 116 -4.37 4.28 13.07
CA GLU A 116 -3.85 3.81 11.79
C GLU A 116 -4.31 4.75 10.68
N HIS A 117 -3.38 5.19 9.86
CA HIS A 117 -3.64 5.96 8.65
C HIS A 117 -2.56 5.65 7.61
N ASP A 118 -2.97 5.61 6.37
CA ASP A 118 -2.11 5.36 5.23
C ASP A 118 -2.03 6.62 4.38
N GLU A 119 -0.85 7.22 4.31
CA GLU A 119 -0.58 8.34 3.43
C GLU A 119 0.40 7.94 2.32
N PRO A 120 0.36 8.57 1.14
CA PRO A 120 1.25 8.20 0.03
C PRO A 120 2.74 8.36 0.33
N TYR A 121 3.09 9.18 1.32
CA TYR A 121 4.46 9.47 1.73
C TYR A 121 4.92 8.62 2.92
N MET A 122 4.17 7.58 3.30
CA MET A 122 4.54 6.70 4.40
C MET A 122 4.41 5.22 4.04
N ALA A 123 5.15 4.39 4.77
CA ALA A 123 5.08 2.94 4.68
C ALA A 123 5.21 2.32 6.07
N HIS A 124 4.15 1.66 6.53
CA HIS A 124 4.17 0.83 7.73
C HIS A 124 4.66 -0.57 7.37
N VAL A 125 5.64 -1.08 8.10
CA VAL A 125 6.28 -2.35 7.77
C VAL A 125 6.40 -3.22 9.02
N GLY A 126 5.65 -4.32 9.04
CA GLY A 126 5.76 -5.33 10.10
C GLY A 126 7.13 -6.01 10.11
N SER A 127 7.48 -6.64 11.23
CA SER A 127 8.75 -7.36 11.40
C SER A 127 9.00 -8.36 10.28
N GLY A 128 10.18 -8.31 9.67
CA GLY A 128 10.61 -9.20 8.59
C GLY A 128 9.97 -8.95 7.22
N HIS A 129 9.04 -8.00 7.10
CA HIS A 129 8.35 -7.66 5.86
C HIS A 129 9.01 -6.52 5.10
N SER A 130 8.47 -6.23 3.92
CA SER A 130 8.86 -5.08 3.09
C SER A 130 7.63 -4.43 2.49
N ALA A 131 7.69 -3.12 2.30
CA ALA A 131 6.69 -2.34 1.61
C ALA A 131 7.31 -1.47 0.52
N ASN A 132 6.49 -0.97 -0.40
CA ASN A 132 6.91 -0.04 -1.43
C ASN A 132 6.27 1.32 -1.18
N LEU A 133 7.11 2.37 -1.26
CA LEU A 133 6.68 3.75 -1.25
C LEU A 133 7.12 4.38 -2.58
N TYR A 134 6.21 5.06 -3.26
CA TYR A 134 6.48 5.71 -4.55
C TYR A 134 6.34 7.22 -4.38
N TRP A 135 7.44 7.95 -4.62
CA TRP A 135 7.46 9.38 -4.43
C TRP A 135 8.14 10.10 -5.58
N GLN A 136 7.54 11.20 -6.02
CA GLN A 136 8.13 12.12 -6.99
C GLN A 136 8.59 13.38 -6.29
N PHE A 137 9.90 13.63 -6.33
CA PHE A 137 10.49 14.85 -5.77
C PHE A 137 10.38 15.98 -6.78
N THR A 138 9.39 16.86 -6.58
CA THR A 138 9.08 17.97 -7.50
C THR A 138 9.84 19.24 -7.14
N GLN A 139 10.34 19.34 -5.92
CA GLN A 139 11.07 20.48 -5.38
C GLN A 139 12.52 20.10 -5.06
N SER A 140 13.41 21.09 -5.17
CA SER A 140 14.77 20.98 -4.66
C SER A 140 14.79 21.39 -3.19
N GLY A 141 15.58 20.69 -2.39
CA GLY A 141 15.72 21.00 -0.98
C GLY A 141 16.28 19.83 -0.18
N GLU A 142 16.33 20.00 1.12
CA GLU A 142 16.62 18.96 2.09
C GLU A 142 15.32 18.52 2.74
N PHE A 143 15.01 17.23 2.61
CA PHE A 143 13.84 16.60 3.20
C PHE A 143 14.30 15.47 4.12
N HIS A 144 13.41 15.00 4.95
CA HIS A 144 13.74 14.04 5.98
C HIS A 144 12.88 12.79 5.85
N PHE A 145 13.35 11.72 6.44
CA PHE A 145 12.54 10.53 6.68
C PHE A 145 12.79 10.03 8.10
N GLY A 146 11.76 9.48 8.72
CA GLY A 146 11.80 9.04 10.09
C GLY A 146 10.81 7.92 10.39
N CYS A 147 11.04 7.24 11.52
CA CYS A 147 10.07 6.36 12.15
C CYS A 147 9.44 7.13 13.31
N LEU A 148 8.12 7.28 13.27
CA LEU A 148 7.36 8.07 14.24
C LEU A 148 6.39 7.19 15.06
N VAL A 149 6.53 5.86 14.95
CA VAL A 149 5.82 4.90 15.80
C VAL A 149 6.20 5.18 17.25
N PRO A 150 5.23 5.43 18.14
CA PRO A 150 5.50 5.61 19.56
C PRO A 150 6.08 4.34 20.18
N GLY A 151 7.20 4.45 20.93
CA GLY A 151 7.87 3.33 21.57
C GLY A 151 9.03 3.77 22.44
#